data_4bde8bd466f796087cafa33c9fd9da8d
#
_entry.id   4bde8bd466f796087cafa33c9fd9da8d
#
_cell.length_a   1.000
_cell.length_b   1.000
_cell.length_c   1.000
_cell.angle_alpha   90.00
_cell.angle_beta   90.00
_cell.angle_gamma   90.00
#
_symmetry.space_group_name_H-M   'P 1'
#
loop_
_entity.id
_entity.type
_entity.pdbx_description
1 polymer ?
#
loop_
_entity_poly.entity_id
_entity_poly.type
_entity_poly.pdbx_seq_one_letter_code
_entity_poly.pdbx_strand_id
1 'polypeptide(L)'
;FLNGRQALGVKSATPGHEPVVEISSIDQLYPPAGGVLHLWRFVFTPNANGTLSVPELAGTLRAALDDCTGLDERLGALGYDPAAPEAWNSHRFTLTQRDLYLVGPGFPRLDRNAVIPLPDGVSHLRFRVDLALAAAMRLGSRAEEEAALRHFLEDA
;
A
#
# COMPACT_ATOMS: atom_id res chain seq x y z
N PHE A 1 5.88 4.83 -1.55
CA PHE A 1 5.90 6.28 -1.86
C PHE A 1 6.75 6.99 -0.82
N LEU A 2 7.56 7.92 -1.23
CA LEU A 2 8.45 8.72 -0.38
C LEU A 2 8.21 10.20 -0.70
N ASN A 3 8.05 11.00 0.33
CA ASN A 3 7.93 12.44 0.23
C ASN A 3 8.70 13.08 1.39
N GLY A 4 9.83 13.74 1.08
CA GLY A 4 10.71 14.28 2.11
C GLY A 4 11.11 13.22 3.15
N ARG A 5 10.69 13.44 4.41
CA ARG A 5 10.89 12.51 5.53
C ARG A 5 9.70 11.59 5.79
N GLN A 6 8.67 11.68 4.96
CA GLN A 6 7.48 10.86 5.08
C GLN A 6 7.53 9.72 4.06
N ALA A 7 7.20 8.52 4.48
CA ALA A 7 7.05 7.37 3.59
C ALA A 7 5.69 6.71 3.80
N LEU A 8 5.10 6.27 2.70
CA LEU A 8 3.84 5.54 2.70
C LEU A 8 3.99 4.24 1.92
N GLY A 9 3.89 3.12 2.62
CA GLY A 9 3.73 1.81 2.03
C GLY A 9 2.26 1.51 1.82
N VAL A 10 1.90 0.97 0.65
CA VAL A 10 0.53 0.56 0.35
C VAL A 10 0.52 -0.93 0.02
N LYS A 11 -0.37 -1.67 0.66
CA LYS A 11 -0.58 -3.09 0.43
C LYS A 11 -2.06 -3.37 0.19
N SER A 12 -2.34 -4.15 -0.84
CA SER A 12 -3.67 -4.70 -1.08
C SER A 12 -3.71 -6.17 -0.67
N ALA A 13 -4.86 -6.60 -0.20
CA ALA A 13 -5.13 -7.98 0.16
C ALA A 13 -6.54 -8.38 -0.26
N THR A 14 -6.74 -9.66 -0.46
CA THR A 14 -8.08 -10.27 -0.52
C THR A 14 -8.53 -10.69 0.88
N PRO A 15 -9.84 -10.89 1.10
CA PRO A 15 -10.32 -11.38 2.38
C PRO A 15 -9.66 -12.71 2.76
N GLY A 16 -9.23 -12.79 4.00
CA GLY A 16 -8.63 -13.99 4.59
C GLY A 16 -8.75 -13.92 6.10
N HIS A 17 -8.45 -15.05 6.76
CA HIS A 17 -8.61 -15.16 8.21
C HIS A 17 -7.54 -14.39 8.99
N GLU A 18 -6.42 -14.05 8.36
CA GLU A 18 -5.28 -13.42 9.03
C GLU A 18 -4.95 -12.06 8.39
N PRO A 19 -4.69 -11.02 9.19
CA PRO A 19 -4.27 -9.71 8.70
C PRO A 19 -2.79 -9.72 8.29
N VAL A 20 -2.43 -10.53 7.30
CA VAL A 20 -1.05 -10.70 6.84
C VAL A 20 -0.79 -9.86 5.60
N VAL A 21 0.41 -9.30 5.51
CA VAL A 21 0.91 -8.60 4.31
C VAL A 21 2.23 -9.21 3.84
N GLU A 22 2.40 -9.28 2.53
CA GLU A 22 3.67 -9.70 1.94
C GLU A 22 4.60 -8.49 1.76
N ILE A 23 5.84 -8.64 2.21
CA ILE A 23 6.92 -7.67 2.11
C ILE A 23 7.98 -8.25 1.18
N SER A 24 8.31 -7.53 0.13
CA SER A 24 9.25 -7.98 -0.91
C SER A 24 10.66 -7.39 -0.79
N SER A 25 10.90 -6.60 0.25
CA SER A 25 12.23 -6.07 0.59
C SER A 25 12.24 -5.66 2.06
N ILE A 26 13.35 -5.87 2.75
CA ILE A 26 13.54 -5.41 4.13
C ILE A 26 13.30 -3.90 4.24
N ASP A 27 13.75 -3.15 3.24
CA ASP A 27 13.68 -1.68 3.23
C ASP A 27 12.27 -1.12 3.20
N GLN A 28 11.29 -1.91 2.75
CA GLN A 28 9.88 -1.47 2.71
C GLN A 28 9.29 -1.15 4.09
N LEU A 29 9.88 -1.68 5.16
CA LEU A 29 9.42 -1.45 6.54
C LEU A 29 10.40 -0.59 7.36
N TYR A 30 11.29 0.13 6.69
CA TYR A 30 12.17 1.08 7.35
C TYR A 30 11.79 2.51 6.99
N PRO A 31 11.54 3.36 8.00
CA PRO A 31 11.30 4.77 7.77
C PRO A 31 12.56 5.43 7.17
N PRO A 32 12.40 6.51 6.40
CA PRO A 32 13.53 7.33 5.97
C PRO A 32 14.28 7.90 7.19
N ALA A 33 15.52 8.27 7.00
CA ALA A 33 16.35 8.80 8.09
C ALA A 33 15.72 10.04 8.74
N GLY A 34 15.43 9.93 10.04
CA GLY A 34 14.77 11.00 10.80
C GLY A 34 13.31 11.25 10.39
N GLY A 35 12.70 10.30 9.70
CA GLY A 35 11.35 10.42 9.18
C GLY A 35 10.38 9.38 9.73
N VAL A 36 9.21 9.32 9.13
CA VAL A 36 8.09 8.47 9.51
C VAL A 36 7.68 7.59 8.35
N LEU A 37 7.32 6.34 8.65
CA LEU A 37 6.74 5.42 7.68
C LEU A 37 5.34 5.01 8.16
N HIS A 38 4.37 5.19 7.30
CA HIS A 38 3.05 4.60 7.45
C HIS A 38 2.88 3.42 6.50
N LEU A 39 2.15 2.38 6.94
CA LEU A 39 1.76 1.25 6.11
C LEU A 39 0.24 1.21 6.00
N TRP A 40 -0.27 1.39 4.80
CA TRP A 40 -1.69 1.28 4.50
C TRP A 40 -2.01 -0.09 3.94
N ARG A 41 -2.98 -0.77 4.54
CA ARG A 41 -3.53 -2.03 4.07
C ARG A 41 -4.98 -1.83 3.63
N PHE A 42 -5.28 -2.22 2.41
CA PHE A 42 -6.63 -2.26 1.86
C PHE A 42 -7.05 -3.71 1.62
N VAL A 43 -8.26 -4.07 2.02
CA VAL A 43 -8.84 -5.39 1.72
C VAL A 43 -9.97 -5.20 0.72
N PHE A 44 -9.79 -5.81 -0.46
CA PHE A 44 -10.76 -5.78 -1.53
C PHE A 44 -11.44 -7.14 -1.65
N THR A 45 -12.74 -7.17 -1.46
CA THR A 45 -13.56 -8.37 -1.65
C THR A 45 -14.13 -8.38 -3.06
N PRO A 46 -13.86 -9.42 -3.88
CA PRO A 46 -14.54 -9.59 -5.15
C PRO A 46 -16.05 -9.60 -4.96
N ASN A 47 -16.77 -8.78 -5.73
CA ASN A 47 -18.20 -8.63 -5.61
C ASN A 47 -18.77 -8.12 -6.95
N ALA A 48 -19.59 -8.91 -7.62
CA ALA A 48 -20.20 -8.54 -8.90
C ALA A 48 -20.99 -7.21 -8.85
N ASN A 49 -21.54 -6.88 -7.67
CA ASN A 49 -22.25 -5.63 -7.41
C ASN A 49 -21.35 -4.58 -6.71
N GLY A 50 -20.04 -4.81 -6.67
CA GLY A 50 -19.07 -3.89 -6.05
C GLY A 50 -19.05 -2.54 -6.77
N THR A 51 -18.73 -1.49 -6.00
CA THR A 51 -18.67 -0.12 -6.50
C THR A 51 -17.31 0.27 -7.05
N LEU A 52 -16.32 -0.64 -6.99
CA LEU A 52 -14.95 -0.37 -7.43
C LEU A 52 -14.57 -1.32 -8.56
N SER A 53 -14.05 -0.74 -9.63
CA SER A 53 -13.34 -1.44 -10.70
C SER A 53 -12.09 -0.65 -11.09
N VAL A 54 -11.17 -1.25 -11.84
CA VAL A 54 -9.98 -0.54 -12.32
C VAL A 54 -10.37 0.67 -13.18
N PRO A 55 -11.32 0.58 -14.14
CA PRO A 55 -11.75 1.74 -14.92
C PRO A 55 -12.33 2.88 -14.07
N GLU A 56 -13.17 2.56 -13.07
CA GLU A 56 -13.75 3.58 -12.18
C GLU A 56 -12.69 4.28 -11.32
N LEU A 57 -11.74 3.53 -10.77
CA LEU A 57 -10.62 4.10 -10.01
C LEU A 57 -9.71 4.95 -10.90
N ALA A 58 -9.39 4.46 -12.11
CA ALA A 58 -8.60 5.23 -13.08
C ALA A 58 -9.31 6.52 -13.49
N GLY A 59 -10.62 6.48 -13.72
CA GLY A 59 -11.44 7.65 -14.00
C GLY A 59 -11.43 8.67 -12.85
N THR A 60 -11.58 8.17 -11.61
CA THR A 60 -11.54 9.02 -10.41
C THR A 60 -10.18 9.71 -10.25
N LEU A 61 -9.08 8.96 -10.45
CA LEU A 61 -7.73 9.51 -10.35
C LEU A 61 -7.46 10.54 -11.45
N ARG A 62 -7.87 10.26 -12.70
CA ARG A 62 -7.73 11.23 -13.80
C ARG A 62 -8.49 12.53 -13.55
N ALA A 63 -9.67 12.44 -12.96
CA ALA A 63 -10.45 13.64 -12.62
C ALA A 63 -9.83 14.47 -11.49
N ALA A 64 -8.96 13.88 -10.68
CA ALA A 64 -8.30 14.52 -9.53
C ALA A 64 -6.88 15.01 -9.83
N LEU A 65 -6.29 14.63 -10.95
CA LEU A 65 -4.91 14.98 -11.33
C LEU A 65 -4.91 15.98 -12.47
N ASP A 66 -4.04 16.99 -12.37
CA ASP A 66 -3.80 17.96 -13.46
C ASP A 66 -2.99 17.33 -14.61
N ASP A 67 -2.08 16.42 -14.29
CA ASP A 67 -1.29 15.62 -15.25
C ASP A 67 -1.46 14.13 -15.00
N CYS A 68 -1.98 13.45 -16.00
CA CYS A 68 -2.27 12.01 -15.95
C CYS A 68 -1.18 11.12 -16.59
N THR A 69 -0.14 11.72 -17.17
CA THR A 69 0.90 10.98 -17.95
C THR A 69 1.50 9.81 -17.13
N GLY A 70 1.96 10.09 -15.92
CA GLY A 70 2.55 9.06 -15.07
C GLY A 70 1.55 8.01 -14.57
N LEU A 71 0.27 8.36 -14.45
CA LEU A 71 -0.79 7.40 -14.13
C LEU A 71 -1.04 6.46 -15.31
N ASP A 72 -1.17 7.02 -16.52
CA ASP A 72 -1.47 6.25 -17.72
C ASP A 72 -0.33 5.31 -18.10
N GLU A 73 0.92 5.75 -17.98
CA GLU A 73 2.10 4.90 -18.17
C GLU A 73 2.11 3.69 -17.22
N ARG A 74 1.81 3.92 -15.93
CA ARG A 74 1.77 2.83 -14.93
C ARG A 74 0.61 1.89 -15.15
N LEU A 75 -0.56 2.38 -15.50
CA LEU A 75 -1.72 1.56 -15.82
C LEU A 75 -1.47 0.72 -17.07
N GLY A 76 -0.87 1.33 -18.11
CA GLY A 76 -0.46 0.62 -19.32
C GLY A 76 0.57 -0.48 -19.06
N ALA A 77 1.56 -0.21 -18.20
CA ALA A 77 2.56 -1.22 -17.79
C ALA A 77 1.93 -2.41 -17.04
N LEU A 78 0.77 -2.23 -16.41
CA LEU A 78 -0.03 -3.28 -15.79
C LEU A 78 -1.02 -3.95 -16.76
N GLY A 79 -1.01 -3.54 -18.04
CA GLY A 79 -1.87 -4.10 -19.08
C GLY A 79 -3.27 -3.48 -19.14
N TYR A 80 -3.52 -2.39 -18.42
CA TYR A 80 -4.79 -1.69 -18.54
C TYR A 80 -4.82 -0.84 -19.81
N ASP A 81 -5.81 -1.13 -20.68
CA ASP A 81 -6.08 -0.35 -21.88
C ASP A 81 -7.35 0.50 -21.65
N PRO A 82 -7.24 1.82 -21.61
CA PRO A 82 -8.40 2.70 -21.46
C PRO A 82 -9.35 2.65 -22.67
N ALA A 83 -8.91 2.18 -23.84
CA ALA A 83 -9.75 2.01 -25.02
C ALA A 83 -10.59 0.71 -24.97
N ALA A 84 -10.24 -0.25 -24.10
CA ALA A 84 -10.94 -1.50 -23.92
C ALA A 84 -11.28 -1.75 -22.43
N PRO A 85 -12.02 -0.87 -21.76
CA PRO A 85 -12.28 -0.95 -20.32
C PRO A 85 -13.16 -2.15 -19.94
N GLU A 86 -13.90 -2.74 -20.88
CA GLU A 86 -14.83 -3.84 -20.64
C GLU A 86 -14.13 -5.08 -20.07
N ALA A 87 -12.89 -5.34 -20.50
CA ALA A 87 -12.08 -6.45 -19.98
C ALA A 87 -11.84 -6.34 -18.46
N TRP A 88 -11.88 -5.13 -17.92
CA TRP A 88 -11.62 -4.83 -16.51
C TRP A 88 -12.91 -4.54 -15.72
N ASN A 89 -14.00 -4.17 -16.37
CA ASN A 89 -15.28 -3.87 -15.72
C ASN A 89 -15.94 -5.09 -15.09
N SER A 90 -15.66 -6.28 -15.60
CA SER A 90 -16.16 -7.54 -15.02
C SER A 90 -15.53 -7.85 -13.66
N HIS A 91 -14.36 -7.29 -13.36
CA HIS A 91 -13.67 -7.46 -12.09
C HIS A 91 -14.06 -6.33 -11.14
N ARG A 92 -15.16 -6.55 -10.41
CA ARG A 92 -15.66 -5.57 -9.44
C ARG A 92 -15.32 -5.98 -8.02
N PHE A 93 -15.12 -4.97 -7.17
CA PHE A 93 -14.70 -5.14 -5.79
C PHE A 93 -15.47 -4.22 -4.86
N THR A 94 -15.55 -4.64 -3.61
CA THR A 94 -15.92 -3.79 -2.48
C THR A 94 -14.71 -3.63 -1.58
N LEU A 95 -14.37 -2.40 -1.19
CA LEU A 95 -13.39 -2.13 -0.15
C LEU A 95 -14.05 -2.47 1.20
N THR A 96 -13.63 -3.59 1.80
CA THR A 96 -14.24 -4.11 3.03
C THR A 96 -13.47 -3.73 4.29
N GLN A 97 -12.17 -3.44 4.14
CA GLN A 97 -11.34 -3.03 5.27
C GLN A 97 -10.23 -2.10 4.81
N ARG A 98 -9.91 -1.14 5.69
CA ARG A 98 -8.84 -0.17 5.52
C ARG A 98 -8.15 0.01 6.86
N ASP A 99 -6.85 -0.26 6.92
CA ASP A 99 -6.05 -0.11 8.12
C ASP A 99 -4.80 0.69 7.82
N LEU A 100 -4.51 1.68 8.65
CA LEU A 100 -3.29 2.48 8.58
C LEU A 100 -2.48 2.23 9.85
N TYR A 101 -1.20 1.88 9.67
CA TYR A 101 -0.27 1.58 10.76
C TYR A 101 0.89 2.55 10.75
N LEU A 102 1.33 2.97 11.93
CA LEU A 102 2.61 3.64 12.12
C LEU A 102 3.70 2.58 12.25
N VAL A 103 4.65 2.57 11.31
CA VAL A 103 5.79 1.64 11.32
C VAL A 103 6.93 2.25 12.13
N GLY A 104 7.00 1.88 13.39
CA GLY A 104 7.97 2.39 14.35
C GLY A 104 8.62 1.29 15.19
N PRO A 105 9.23 1.64 16.33
CA PRO A 105 9.73 0.66 17.30
C PRO A 105 8.62 -0.31 17.71
N GLY A 106 8.92 -1.61 17.72
CA GLY A 106 7.96 -2.67 18.06
C GLY A 106 7.07 -3.13 16.90
N PHE A 107 7.07 -2.46 15.75
CA PHE A 107 6.39 -2.99 14.57
C PHE A 107 7.08 -4.28 14.10
N PRO A 108 6.31 -5.36 13.81
CA PRO A 108 6.90 -6.63 13.38
C PRO A 108 7.60 -6.45 12.03
N ARG A 109 8.92 -6.55 12.05
CA ARG A 109 9.79 -6.44 10.87
C ARG A 109 11.07 -7.22 11.05
N LEU A 110 11.71 -7.60 9.96
CA LEU A 110 13.05 -8.16 10.03
C LEU A 110 14.04 -7.06 10.39
N ASP A 111 14.91 -7.36 11.37
CA ASP A 111 16.04 -6.49 11.68
C ASP A 111 17.07 -6.60 10.54
N ARG A 112 17.49 -5.47 9.98
CA ARG A 112 18.58 -5.42 9.01
C ARG A 112 19.84 -6.12 9.52
N ASN A 113 20.18 -5.91 10.79
CA ASN A 113 21.38 -6.48 11.39
C ASN A 113 21.28 -8.00 11.62
N ALA A 114 20.06 -8.53 11.76
CA ALA A 114 19.83 -9.97 11.90
C ALA A 114 19.87 -10.74 10.58
N VAL A 115 19.73 -10.03 9.45
CA VAL A 115 19.65 -10.62 8.10
C VAL A 115 20.94 -10.42 7.31
N ILE A 116 21.85 -9.56 7.74
CA ILE A 116 23.12 -9.28 7.07
C ILE A 116 24.28 -10.00 7.80
N PRO A 117 25.21 -10.67 7.07
CA PRO A 117 25.26 -10.71 5.62
C PRO A 117 24.35 -11.79 5.01
N LEU A 118 23.60 -11.41 3.98
CA LEU A 118 23.00 -12.41 3.12
C LEU A 118 24.12 -13.17 2.40
N PRO A 119 24.00 -14.49 2.19
CA PRO A 119 24.96 -15.24 1.41
C PRO A 119 25.12 -14.66 0.00
N ASP A 120 26.32 -14.77 -0.56
CA ASP A 120 26.57 -14.36 -1.94
C ASP A 120 25.58 -15.01 -2.90
N GLY A 121 25.03 -14.21 -3.81
CA GLY A 121 24.02 -14.65 -4.78
C GLY A 121 22.57 -14.60 -4.30
N VAL A 122 22.30 -14.23 -3.03
CA VAL A 122 20.93 -13.98 -2.54
C VAL A 122 20.55 -12.54 -2.81
N SER A 123 19.61 -12.31 -3.73
CA SER A 123 19.23 -10.95 -4.18
C SER A 123 17.82 -10.53 -3.80
N HIS A 124 16.93 -11.47 -3.45
CA HIS A 124 15.53 -11.17 -3.18
C HIS A 124 15.07 -11.86 -1.91
N LEU A 125 14.59 -11.05 -0.96
CA LEU A 125 13.97 -11.52 0.26
C LEU A 125 12.48 -11.17 0.25
N ARG A 126 11.64 -12.18 0.38
CA ARG A 126 10.20 -12.01 0.62
C ARG A 126 9.84 -12.63 1.94
N PHE A 127 9.01 -11.95 2.69
CA PHE A 127 8.50 -12.45 3.96
C PHE A 127 7.08 -11.92 4.21
N ARG A 128 6.40 -12.55 5.13
CA ARG A 128 5.04 -12.17 5.54
C ARG A 128 5.08 -11.57 6.93
N VAL A 129 4.31 -10.52 7.12
CA VAL A 129 4.14 -9.85 8.40
C VAL A 129 2.71 -10.02 8.87
N ASP A 130 2.54 -10.57 10.06
CA ASP A 130 1.25 -10.65 10.74
C ASP A 130 0.96 -9.31 11.43
N LEU A 131 -0.02 -8.59 10.92
CA LEU A 131 -0.42 -7.29 11.44
C LEU A 131 -1.28 -7.38 12.70
N ALA A 132 -1.73 -8.58 13.11
CA ALA A 132 -2.32 -8.75 14.42
C ALA A 132 -1.32 -8.40 15.54
N LEU A 133 -0.03 -8.68 15.31
CA LEU A 133 1.05 -8.32 16.23
C LEU A 133 1.36 -6.81 16.24
N ALA A 134 0.88 -6.08 15.24
CA ALA A 134 1.01 -4.62 15.13
C ALA A 134 -0.27 -3.86 15.53
N ALA A 135 -1.23 -4.50 16.18
CA ALA A 135 -2.53 -3.91 16.50
C ALA A 135 -2.41 -2.59 17.31
N ALA A 136 -1.43 -2.51 18.22
CA ALA A 136 -1.18 -1.30 19.00
C ALA A 136 -0.63 -0.11 18.18
N MET A 137 -0.14 -0.36 16.96
CA MET A 137 0.40 0.66 16.04
C MET A 137 -0.60 1.05 14.94
N ARG A 138 -1.79 0.45 14.95
CA ARG A 138 -2.88 0.83 14.06
C ARG A 138 -3.47 2.17 14.51
N LEU A 139 -3.61 3.09 13.58
CA LEU A 139 -4.32 4.34 13.84
C LEU A 139 -5.81 4.03 14.00
N GLY A 140 -6.37 4.47 15.12
CA GLY A 140 -7.69 4.03 15.57
C GLY A 140 -8.84 4.89 15.06
N SER A 141 -8.54 6.08 14.54
CA SER A 141 -9.56 7.03 14.12
C SER A 141 -9.29 7.58 12.73
N ARG A 142 -10.38 7.95 12.05
CA ARG A 142 -10.30 8.61 10.74
C ARG A 142 -9.53 9.94 10.81
N ALA A 143 -9.63 10.66 11.93
CA ALA A 143 -8.91 11.92 12.11
C ALA A 143 -7.38 11.69 12.16
N GLU A 144 -6.91 10.63 12.82
CA GLU A 144 -5.48 10.25 12.81
C GLU A 144 -5.01 9.84 11.44
N GLU A 145 -5.81 9.07 10.69
CA GLU A 145 -5.51 8.70 9.30
C GLU A 145 -5.39 9.94 8.41
N GLU A 146 -6.35 10.86 8.50
CA GLU A 146 -6.36 12.10 7.72
C GLU A 146 -5.19 13.01 8.08
N ALA A 147 -4.82 13.10 9.37
CA ALA A 147 -3.65 13.85 9.81
C ALA A 147 -2.36 13.27 9.25
N ALA A 148 -2.19 11.94 9.31
CA ALA A 148 -1.02 11.26 8.75
C ALA A 148 -0.87 11.48 7.23
N LEU A 149 -1.99 11.43 6.49
CA LEU A 149 -2.01 11.69 5.05
C LEU A 149 -1.74 13.16 4.72
N ARG A 150 -2.30 14.09 5.49
CA ARG A 150 -2.04 15.52 5.31
C ARG A 150 -0.56 15.82 5.47
N HIS A 151 0.08 15.33 6.53
CA HIS A 151 1.52 15.45 6.71
C HIS A 151 2.32 14.88 5.54
N PHE A 152 1.90 13.71 5.01
CA PHE A 152 2.54 13.13 3.83
C PHE A 152 2.43 14.03 2.59
N LEU A 153 1.34 14.77 2.43
CA LEU A 153 1.09 15.62 1.27
C LEU A 153 1.71 17.01 1.41
N GLU A 154 1.82 17.56 2.61
CA GLU A 154 2.33 18.91 2.88
C GLU A 154 3.86 19.01 2.80
N ASP A 155 4.58 17.89 3.03
CA ASP A 155 6.05 17.83 2.89
C ASP A 155 6.50 17.66 1.42
N ALA A 156 5.59 17.79 0.44
CA ALA A 156 5.82 17.60 -1.00
C ALA A 156 6.46 18.82 -1.70
#